data_b68fde67afabb118d3ba56ed0fe69486
#
_entry.id   b68fde67afabb118d3ba56ed0fe69486
#
_cell.length_a   1.000
_cell.length_b   1.000
_cell.length_c   1.000
_cell.angle_alpha   90.00
_cell.angle_beta   90.00
_cell.angle_gamma   90.00
#
_symmetry.space_group_name_H-M   'P 1'
#
loop_
_entity.id
_entity.type
_entity.pdbx_description
1 polymer ?
#
loop_
_entity_poly.entity_id
_entity_poly.type
_entity_poly.pdbx_seq_one_letter_code
_entity_poly.pdbx_strand_id
1 'polypeptide(L)'
;MSFLSALFENKEKSAVGVDIGSSSLKVVQLRKERDQAVLETYGELSLGPYSGVDVGQATNLPAEKIIETLKDLLREAKVTTKNCGVSIPYSRSLLTLVNLPYREDPKEQKTIIELEARKYIPVPLSEVQLDWFIVPEPASSMPDPENAQDKSAEKKKVEVLLVAVHNEELSLLRSIVIGAGLSASFYEIEIFSTIRASIDEPIKPVMIIDVGAASTKVYVVERGVVAISHAISTGSQDITRAIAVSGNISIAEAEILKKEKGMKLGGEQSSPELVFSRIFAEA
;
A
#
# COMPACT_ATOMS: atom_id res chain seq x y z
N MET A 1 -15.11 11.30 8.82
CA MET A 1 -14.08 12.37 9.07
C MET A 1 -12.94 12.12 8.10
N SER A 2 -12.45 13.17 7.44
CA SER A 2 -11.36 13.01 6.46
C SER A 2 -10.09 12.53 7.17
N PHE A 3 -9.41 11.53 6.62
CA PHE A 3 -8.12 11.02 7.06
C PHE A 3 -7.06 12.13 7.26
N LEU A 4 -7.09 13.16 6.41
CA LEU A 4 -6.22 14.33 6.55
C LEU A 4 -6.49 15.13 7.84
N SER A 5 -7.72 15.11 8.40
CA SER A 5 -7.98 15.79 9.66
C SER A 5 -7.32 15.11 10.86
N ALA A 6 -7.26 13.77 10.88
CA ALA A 6 -6.60 13.04 11.95
C ALA A 6 -5.07 13.26 11.97
N LEU A 7 -4.45 13.52 10.80
CA LEU A 7 -3.03 13.88 10.70
C LEU A 7 -2.69 15.23 11.36
N PHE A 8 -3.65 16.14 11.42
CA PHE A 8 -3.41 17.55 11.83
C PHE A 8 -4.22 17.99 13.06
N GLU A 9 -4.92 17.07 13.75
CA GLU A 9 -5.66 17.38 14.98
C GLU A 9 -4.76 17.71 16.17
N ASN A 10 -3.48 17.35 16.15
CA ASN A 10 -2.51 17.79 17.13
C ASN A 10 -1.73 19.02 16.64
N LYS A 11 -1.36 19.91 17.54
CA LYS A 11 -0.70 21.22 17.39
C LYS A 11 0.43 21.34 16.33
N GLU A 12 0.94 20.24 15.80
CA GLU A 12 1.91 20.22 14.71
C GLU A 12 1.18 20.28 13.37
N LYS A 13 1.44 21.33 12.62
CA LYS A 13 0.90 21.52 11.26
C LYS A 13 1.55 20.59 10.22
N SER A 14 2.65 19.93 10.58
CA SER A 14 3.45 19.07 9.69
C SER A 14 3.39 17.61 10.11
N ALA A 15 3.40 16.71 9.10
CA ALA A 15 3.53 15.28 9.29
C ALA A 15 4.43 14.69 8.20
N VAL A 16 5.17 13.62 8.53
CA VAL A 16 5.99 12.88 7.56
C VAL A 16 5.37 11.52 7.26
N GLY A 17 5.15 11.22 5.99
CA GLY A 17 4.84 9.88 5.52
C GLY A 17 6.12 9.07 5.40
N VAL A 18 6.11 7.83 5.88
CA VAL A 18 7.24 6.90 5.82
C VAL A 18 6.81 5.65 5.06
N ASP A 19 7.53 5.33 3.99
CA ASP A 19 7.36 4.11 3.21
C ASP A 19 8.62 3.26 3.30
N ILE A 20 8.47 2.02 3.79
CA ILE A 20 9.55 1.05 3.95
C ILE A 20 9.41 0.00 2.84
N GLY A 21 10.01 0.31 1.70
CA GLY A 21 10.03 -0.60 0.56
C GLY A 21 11.13 -1.67 0.66
N SER A 22 11.11 -2.62 -0.29
CA SER A 22 12.11 -3.70 -0.33
C SER A 22 13.48 -3.25 -0.84
N SER A 23 13.57 -2.20 -1.66
CA SER A 23 14.84 -1.69 -2.24
C SER A 23 15.20 -0.30 -1.78
N SER A 24 14.24 0.46 -1.23
CA SER A 24 14.47 1.82 -0.76
C SER A 24 13.50 2.20 0.35
N LEU A 25 13.93 3.15 1.19
CA LEU A 25 13.06 3.90 2.10
C LEU A 25 12.69 5.23 1.45
N LYS A 26 11.45 5.66 1.66
CA LYS A 26 10.97 6.96 1.17
C LYS A 26 10.30 7.74 2.29
N VAL A 27 10.50 9.04 2.28
CA VAL A 27 9.83 9.96 3.21
C VAL A 27 9.31 11.17 2.45
N VAL A 28 8.14 11.65 2.88
CA VAL A 28 7.53 12.89 2.36
C VAL A 28 6.96 13.67 3.53
N GLN A 29 7.47 14.87 3.80
CA GLN A 29 6.94 15.75 4.82
C GLN A 29 6.00 16.77 4.21
N LEU A 30 4.78 16.80 4.71
CA LEU A 30 3.72 17.73 4.29
C LEU A 30 3.30 18.60 5.46
N ARG A 31 2.92 19.84 5.16
CA ARG A 31 2.30 20.78 6.10
C ARG A 31 0.89 21.12 5.63
N LYS A 32 -0.07 21.14 6.57
CA LYS A 32 -1.40 21.65 6.28
C LYS A 32 -1.41 23.18 6.32
N GLU A 33 -1.81 23.80 5.21
CA GLU A 33 -1.99 25.24 5.12
C GLU A 33 -3.30 25.55 4.38
N ARG A 34 -4.23 26.26 5.05
CA ARG A 34 -5.54 26.64 4.48
C ARG A 34 -6.27 25.48 3.77
N ASP A 35 -6.30 24.32 4.43
CA ASP A 35 -6.88 23.06 3.92
C ASP A 35 -6.19 22.44 2.68
N GLN A 36 -5.00 22.90 2.34
CA GLN A 36 -4.14 22.29 1.32
C GLN A 36 -2.93 21.62 1.96
N ALA A 37 -2.48 20.53 1.34
CA ALA A 37 -1.21 19.89 1.68
C ALA A 37 -0.07 20.59 0.93
N VAL A 38 0.88 21.14 1.67
CA VAL A 38 2.07 21.81 1.13
C VAL A 38 3.29 20.92 1.35
N LEU A 39 4.02 20.60 0.29
CA LEU A 39 5.26 19.83 0.37
C LEU A 39 6.34 20.67 1.06
N GLU A 40 6.95 20.12 2.12
CA GLU A 40 8.07 20.75 2.82
C GLU A 40 9.40 20.11 2.44
N THR A 41 9.48 18.79 2.46
CA THR A 41 10.65 18.03 2.03
C THR A 41 10.30 16.61 1.66
N TYR A 42 11.20 15.94 0.96
CA TYR A 42 11.10 14.52 0.62
C TYR A 42 12.49 13.91 0.46
N GLY A 43 12.56 12.60 0.50
CA GLY A 43 13.79 11.87 0.26
C GLY A 43 13.55 10.40 -0.04
N GLU A 44 14.51 9.82 -0.74
CA GLU A 44 14.59 8.38 -0.99
C GLU A 44 16.02 7.92 -0.72
N LEU A 45 16.17 6.78 -0.05
CA LEU A 45 17.45 6.17 0.25
C LEU A 45 17.43 4.67 -0.08
N SER A 46 18.36 4.26 -0.95
CA SER A 46 18.47 2.85 -1.37
C SER A 46 19.00 1.97 -0.25
N LEU A 47 18.38 0.81 -0.06
CA LEU A 47 18.74 -0.17 0.97
C LEU A 47 19.89 -1.10 0.54
N GLY A 48 20.10 -1.28 -0.77
CA GLY A 48 21.14 -2.16 -1.31
C GLY A 48 22.51 -1.97 -0.66
N PRO A 49 23.08 -0.75 -0.64
CA PRO A 49 24.39 -0.48 -0.02
C PRO A 49 24.52 -0.88 1.44
N TYR A 50 23.42 -0.84 2.20
CA TYR A 50 23.38 -1.26 3.61
C TYR A 50 23.36 -2.80 3.79
N SER A 51 23.08 -3.53 2.74
CA SER A 51 23.12 -5.01 2.71
C SER A 51 24.24 -5.59 1.84
N GLY A 52 25.13 -4.73 1.31
CA GLY A 52 26.25 -5.15 0.47
C GLY A 52 25.86 -5.58 -0.94
N VAL A 53 24.70 -5.13 -1.43
CA VAL A 53 24.24 -5.35 -2.82
C VAL A 53 24.06 -4.01 -3.55
N ASP A 54 23.92 -4.08 -4.88
CA ASP A 54 23.77 -2.90 -5.72
C ASP A 54 22.44 -2.16 -5.50
N VAL A 55 22.42 -0.88 -5.85
CA VAL A 55 21.22 -0.05 -5.89
C VAL A 55 20.17 -0.68 -6.80
N GLY A 56 18.90 -0.66 -6.38
CA GLY A 56 17.77 -1.19 -7.15
C GLY A 56 17.44 -2.65 -6.84
N GLN A 57 18.31 -3.37 -6.12
CA GLN A 57 18.02 -4.72 -5.67
C GLN A 57 17.18 -4.72 -4.38
N ALA A 58 16.25 -5.67 -4.31
CA ALA A 58 15.48 -5.91 -3.10
C ALA A 58 16.37 -6.54 -2.00
N THR A 59 16.16 -6.11 -0.78
CA THR A 59 16.89 -6.53 0.40
C THR A 59 15.93 -7.03 1.47
N ASN A 60 16.47 -7.78 2.43
CA ASN A 60 15.77 -8.16 3.65
C ASN A 60 16.64 -7.76 4.84
N LEU A 61 16.66 -6.46 5.14
CA LEU A 61 17.47 -5.91 6.22
C LEU A 61 16.81 -6.16 7.58
N PRO A 62 17.59 -6.45 8.63
CA PRO A 62 17.08 -6.51 9.99
C PRO A 62 16.63 -5.11 10.46
N ALA A 63 15.76 -5.09 11.48
CA ALA A 63 15.14 -3.86 11.97
C ALA A 63 16.18 -2.78 12.35
N GLU A 64 17.29 -3.18 12.97
CA GLU A 64 18.36 -2.27 13.39
C GLU A 64 18.98 -1.52 12.21
N LYS A 65 19.15 -2.23 11.07
CA LYS A 65 19.67 -1.62 9.84
C LYS A 65 18.65 -0.71 9.17
N ILE A 66 17.37 -1.07 9.19
CA ILE A 66 16.30 -0.19 8.73
C ILE A 66 16.22 1.07 9.57
N ILE A 67 16.37 0.96 10.90
CA ILE A 67 16.40 2.11 11.82
C ILE A 67 17.59 3.04 11.51
N GLU A 68 18.78 2.48 11.28
CA GLU A 68 19.98 3.24 10.90
C GLU A 68 19.73 4.00 9.58
N THR A 69 19.28 3.28 8.56
CA THR A 69 18.99 3.85 7.24
C THR A 69 17.91 4.93 7.29
N LEU A 70 16.85 4.69 8.08
CA LEU A 70 15.78 5.67 8.23
C LEU A 70 16.25 6.94 8.93
N LYS A 71 17.12 6.84 9.97
CA LYS A 71 17.74 8.00 10.61
C LYS A 71 18.59 8.81 9.64
N ASP A 72 19.37 8.13 8.80
CA ASP A 72 20.16 8.79 7.77
C ASP A 72 19.28 9.52 6.77
N LEU A 73 18.23 8.86 6.28
CA LEU A 73 17.27 9.47 5.37
C LEU A 73 16.57 10.69 5.96
N LEU A 74 16.09 10.61 7.21
CA LEU A 74 15.45 11.73 7.90
C LEU A 74 16.39 12.93 8.06
N ARG A 75 17.66 12.69 8.38
CA ARG A 75 18.70 13.71 8.50
C ARG A 75 18.99 14.38 7.16
N GLU A 76 19.25 13.58 6.12
CA GLU A 76 19.61 14.08 4.78
C GLU A 76 18.44 14.82 4.11
N ALA A 77 17.21 14.31 4.27
CA ALA A 77 16.01 14.97 3.81
C ALA A 77 15.61 16.20 4.67
N LYS A 78 16.33 16.46 5.77
CA LYS A 78 16.04 17.58 6.69
C LYS A 78 14.61 17.57 7.22
N VAL A 79 14.12 16.38 7.57
CA VAL A 79 12.80 16.23 8.19
C VAL A 79 12.78 16.91 9.55
N THR A 80 11.76 17.74 9.81
CA THR A 80 11.67 18.59 11.00
C THR A 80 10.62 18.13 12.02
N THR A 81 9.65 17.32 11.59
CA THR A 81 8.59 16.77 12.45
C THR A 81 8.93 15.37 12.92
N LYS A 82 8.45 15.01 14.11
CA LYS A 82 8.48 13.62 14.60
C LYS A 82 7.17 12.88 14.36
N ASN A 83 6.09 13.61 14.06
CA ASN A 83 4.78 13.02 13.80
C ASN A 83 4.78 12.36 12.44
N CYS A 84 4.46 11.05 12.37
CA CYS A 84 4.48 10.32 11.11
C CYS A 84 3.22 9.47 10.87
N GLY A 85 2.95 9.20 9.59
CA GLY A 85 2.14 8.10 9.12
C GLY A 85 3.04 7.06 8.47
N VAL A 86 2.72 5.78 8.63
CA VAL A 86 3.57 4.68 8.16
C VAL A 86 2.80 3.78 7.22
N SER A 87 3.38 3.50 6.06
CA SER A 87 2.86 2.56 5.09
C SER A 87 3.11 1.13 5.56
N ILE A 88 2.07 0.29 5.49
CA ILE A 88 2.16 -1.16 5.69
C ILE A 88 2.21 -1.80 4.31
N PRO A 89 3.21 -2.66 4.01
CA PRO A 89 3.27 -3.36 2.73
C PRO A 89 2.03 -4.25 2.52
N TYR A 90 1.47 -4.23 1.32
CA TYR A 90 0.34 -5.09 0.96
C TYR A 90 0.63 -6.58 1.22
N SER A 91 1.85 -7.03 0.94
CA SER A 91 2.29 -8.42 1.14
C SER A 91 2.24 -8.88 2.61
N ARG A 92 2.09 -7.96 3.56
CA ARG A 92 1.99 -8.21 5.01
C ARG A 92 0.58 -8.01 5.55
N SER A 93 -0.39 -7.87 4.66
CA SER A 93 -1.79 -7.63 4.98
C SER A 93 -2.70 -8.56 4.21
N LEU A 94 -3.92 -8.73 4.70
CA LEU A 94 -5.01 -9.40 4.00
C LEU A 94 -6.10 -8.37 3.75
N LEU A 95 -6.50 -8.24 2.49
CA LEU A 95 -7.67 -7.48 2.06
C LEU A 95 -8.63 -8.43 1.36
N THR A 96 -9.88 -8.46 1.79
CA THR A 96 -10.91 -9.26 1.13
C THR A 96 -12.27 -8.59 1.22
N LEU A 97 -13.02 -8.65 0.12
CA LEU A 97 -14.37 -8.10 0.03
C LEU A 97 -15.37 -9.23 0.24
N VAL A 98 -16.27 -9.06 1.20
CA VAL A 98 -17.22 -10.10 1.60
C VAL A 98 -18.64 -9.56 1.71
N ASN A 99 -19.62 -10.38 1.39
CA ASN A 99 -21.05 -10.05 1.56
C ASN A 99 -21.58 -10.62 2.86
N LEU A 100 -22.00 -9.76 3.78
CA LEU A 100 -22.45 -10.11 5.11
C LEU A 100 -23.90 -9.69 5.36
N PRO A 101 -24.64 -10.40 6.25
CA PRO A 101 -25.96 -9.96 6.69
C PRO A 101 -25.89 -8.57 7.33
N TYR A 102 -26.76 -7.66 6.91
CA TYR A 102 -26.87 -6.34 7.54
C TYR A 102 -27.62 -6.42 8.88
N ARG A 103 -27.15 -5.63 9.84
CA ARG A 103 -27.84 -5.36 11.11
C ARG A 103 -27.85 -3.86 11.36
N GLU A 104 -28.96 -3.34 11.88
CA GLU A 104 -29.10 -1.92 12.22
C GLU A 104 -28.28 -1.56 13.47
N ASP A 105 -28.20 -2.49 14.44
CA ASP A 105 -27.36 -2.29 15.64
C ASP A 105 -25.87 -2.43 15.27
N PRO A 106 -25.06 -1.38 15.47
CA PRO A 106 -23.63 -1.41 15.19
C PRO A 106 -22.87 -2.49 15.97
N LYS A 107 -23.32 -2.86 17.17
CA LYS A 107 -22.69 -3.90 17.98
C LYS A 107 -22.95 -5.29 17.42
N GLU A 108 -24.19 -5.54 16.98
CA GLU A 108 -24.53 -6.80 16.31
C GLU A 108 -23.80 -6.91 14.98
N GLN A 109 -23.75 -5.82 14.20
CA GLN A 109 -23.02 -5.79 12.94
C GLN A 109 -21.54 -6.10 13.15
N LYS A 110 -20.89 -5.47 14.14
CA LYS A 110 -19.51 -5.77 14.53
C LYS A 110 -19.31 -7.25 14.87
N THR A 111 -20.20 -7.82 15.69
CA THR A 111 -20.12 -9.23 16.08
C THR A 111 -20.22 -10.17 14.88
N ILE A 112 -21.10 -9.88 13.92
CA ILE A 112 -21.23 -10.65 12.69
C ILE A 112 -19.96 -10.54 11.85
N ILE A 113 -19.40 -9.34 11.69
CA ILE A 113 -18.17 -9.13 10.94
C ILE A 113 -17.02 -9.92 11.57
N GLU A 114 -16.81 -9.83 12.87
CA GLU A 114 -15.75 -10.56 13.58
C GLU A 114 -15.93 -12.10 13.49
N LEU A 115 -17.17 -12.58 13.55
CA LEU A 115 -17.46 -14.01 13.40
C LEU A 115 -17.17 -14.50 11.97
N GLU A 116 -17.63 -13.76 10.98
CA GLU A 116 -17.45 -14.11 9.57
C GLU A 116 -15.99 -13.96 9.11
N ALA A 117 -15.28 -12.95 9.63
CA ALA A 117 -13.87 -12.72 9.33
C ALA A 117 -12.98 -13.96 9.57
N ARG A 118 -13.35 -14.79 10.56
CA ARG A 118 -12.64 -16.06 10.86
C ARG A 118 -12.63 -17.06 9.70
N LYS A 119 -13.54 -16.93 8.74
CA LYS A 119 -13.59 -17.81 7.56
C LYS A 119 -12.58 -17.43 6.49
N TYR A 120 -12.13 -16.18 6.52
CA TYR A 120 -11.26 -15.59 5.49
C TYR A 120 -9.83 -15.37 5.98
N ILE A 121 -9.64 -15.22 7.29
CA ILE A 121 -8.34 -15.00 7.91
C ILE A 121 -7.74 -16.35 8.29
N PRO A 122 -6.60 -16.76 7.68
CA PRO A 122 -6.03 -18.10 7.84
C PRO A 122 -5.30 -18.30 9.17
N VAL A 123 -5.38 -17.34 10.10
CA VAL A 123 -4.75 -17.36 11.43
C VAL A 123 -5.74 -16.92 12.51
N PRO A 124 -5.48 -17.24 13.80
CA PRO A 124 -6.33 -16.76 14.88
C PRO A 124 -6.50 -15.25 14.90
N LEU A 125 -7.71 -14.75 15.15
CA LEU A 125 -7.96 -13.29 15.24
C LEU A 125 -7.14 -12.59 16.33
N SER A 126 -6.66 -13.32 17.34
CA SER A 126 -5.75 -12.80 18.37
C SER A 126 -4.35 -12.44 17.84
N GLU A 127 -3.97 -12.96 16.68
CA GLU A 127 -2.66 -12.74 16.07
C GLU A 127 -2.65 -11.59 15.05
N VAL A 128 -3.86 -11.04 14.77
CA VAL A 128 -4.01 -9.95 13.79
C VAL A 128 -4.74 -8.75 14.40
N GLN A 129 -4.43 -7.58 13.88
CA GLN A 129 -5.30 -6.42 14.01
C GLN A 129 -6.31 -6.48 12.87
N LEU A 130 -7.59 -6.62 13.20
CA LEU A 130 -8.71 -6.61 12.25
C LEU A 130 -9.32 -5.22 12.21
N ASP A 131 -9.55 -4.73 11.00
CA ASP A 131 -10.36 -3.56 10.71
C ASP A 131 -11.30 -3.86 9.55
N TRP A 132 -12.34 -3.04 9.34
CA TRP A 132 -13.31 -3.23 8.26
C TRP A 132 -13.96 -1.93 7.84
N PHE A 133 -14.43 -1.94 6.60
CA PHE A 133 -15.17 -0.84 6.02
C PHE A 133 -16.42 -1.36 5.30
N ILE A 134 -17.60 -0.84 5.64
CA ILE A 134 -18.84 -1.16 4.92
C ILE A 134 -18.88 -0.33 3.65
N VAL A 135 -18.91 -1.01 2.51
CA VAL A 135 -18.89 -0.36 1.19
C VAL A 135 -20.27 0.27 0.92
N PRO A 136 -20.33 1.56 0.59
CA PRO A 136 -21.59 2.20 0.26
C PRO A 136 -22.27 1.56 -0.95
N GLU A 137 -23.59 1.32 -0.86
CA GLU A 137 -24.35 0.85 -2.01
C GLU A 137 -24.36 1.92 -3.12
N PRO A 138 -24.33 1.52 -4.41
CA PRO A 138 -24.49 2.47 -5.52
C PRO A 138 -25.88 3.15 -5.41
N ALA A 139 -25.94 4.45 -5.70
CA ALA A 139 -27.21 5.19 -5.70
C ALA A 139 -28.25 4.61 -6.68
N SER A 140 -27.81 3.86 -7.69
CA SER A 140 -28.67 3.15 -8.67
C SER A 140 -29.29 1.86 -8.14
N SER A 141 -28.88 1.39 -6.96
CA SER A 141 -29.46 0.17 -6.34
C SER A 141 -30.60 0.49 -5.37
N MET A 142 -31.02 1.76 -5.25
CA MET A 142 -32.25 2.09 -4.53
C MET A 142 -33.43 1.43 -5.23
N PRO A 143 -34.28 0.65 -4.53
CA PRO A 143 -35.45 0.03 -5.14
C PRO A 143 -36.33 1.12 -5.77
N ASP A 144 -36.71 0.89 -7.03
CA ASP A 144 -37.72 1.70 -7.70
C ASP A 144 -38.99 1.68 -6.82
N PRO A 145 -39.52 2.85 -6.39
CA PRO A 145 -40.70 2.88 -5.51
C PRO A 145 -41.91 2.15 -6.09
N GLU A 146 -41.95 1.98 -7.41
CA GLU A 146 -43.06 1.28 -8.10
C GLU A 146 -42.93 -0.25 -8.07
N ASN A 147 -41.75 -0.82 -7.75
CA ASN A 147 -41.50 -2.27 -7.73
C ASN A 147 -41.27 -2.83 -6.32
N ALA A 148 -41.70 -2.13 -5.27
CA ALA A 148 -41.44 -2.49 -3.87
C ALA A 148 -42.27 -3.69 -3.34
N GLN A 149 -43.09 -4.35 -4.16
CA GLN A 149 -44.09 -5.33 -3.69
C GLN A 149 -43.64 -6.79 -3.69
N ASP A 150 -42.44 -7.16 -4.16
CA ASP A 150 -42.09 -8.58 -4.31
C ASP A 150 -40.66 -8.96 -3.84
N LYS A 151 -40.20 -8.44 -2.72
CA LYS A 151 -39.01 -8.97 -2.05
C LYS A 151 -39.34 -9.46 -0.63
N SER A 152 -39.99 -10.66 -0.59
CA SER A 152 -40.07 -11.49 0.61
C SER A 152 -38.67 -11.69 1.18
N ALA A 153 -38.42 -11.08 2.37
CA ALA A 153 -37.45 -11.52 3.40
C ALA A 153 -36.06 -12.02 2.95
N GLU A 154 -35.50 -11.58 1.84
CA GLU A 154 -34.06 -11.71 1.67
C GLU A 154 -33.41 -10.76 2.68
N LYS A 155 -32.70 -11.35 3.66
CA LYS A 155 -31.96 -10.61 4.68
C LYS A 155 -31.04 -9.64 3.95
N LYS A 156 -31.26 -8.34 4.12
CA LYS A 156 -30.41 -7.29 3.53
C LYS A 156 -28.95 -7.65 3.79
N LYS A 157 -28.16 -7.69 2.72
CA LYS A 157 -26.72 -7.94 2.78
C LYS A 157 -25.99 -6.62 2.53
N VAL A 158 -24.81 -6.49 3.11
CA VAL A 158 -23.88 -5.39 2.86
C VAL A 158 -22.54 -5.95 2.45
N GLU A 159 -21.89 -5.25 1.55
CA GLU A 159 -20.54 -5.54 1.15
C GLU A 159 -19.58 -4.91 2.17
N VAL A 160 -18.63 -5.71 2.67
CA VAL A 160 -17.67 -5.30 3.70
C VAL A 160 -16.27 -5.61 3.21
N LEU A 161 -15.41 -4.59 3.17
CA LEU A 161 -13.97 -4.78 3.00
C LEU A 161 -13.38 -5.14 4.36
N LEU A 162 -12.88 -6.36 4.49
CA LEU A 162 -12.12 -6.83 5.64
C LEU A 162 -10.64 -6.55 5.42
N VAL A 163 -9.99 -6.06 6.45
CA VAL A 163 -8.57 -5.75 6.48
C VAL A 163 -7.94 -6.39 7.71
N ALA A 164 -6.91 -7.21 7.51
CA ALA A 164 -6.17 -7.80 8.62
C ALA A 164 -4.65 -7.65 8.43
N VAL A 165 -3.96 -7.30 9.51
CA VAL A 165 -2.50 -7.17 9.55
C VAL A 165 -1.98 -7.95 10.77
N HIS A 166 -0.92 -8.73 10.62
CA HIS A 166 -0.31 -9.46 11.72
C HIS A 166 0.20 -8.51 12.81
N ASN A 167 -0.08 -8.84 14.07
CA ASN A 167 0.39 -8.06 15.23
C ASN A 167 1.92 -7.96 15.29
N GLU A 168 2.63 -9.00 14.85
CA GLU A 168 4.09 -9.01 14.77
C GLU A 168 4.60 -7.95 13.79
N GLU A 169 3.96 -7.82 12.61
CA GLU A 169 4.32 -6.81 11.61
C GLU A 169 4.12 -5.38 12.14
N LEU A 170 2.96 -5.14 12.77
CA LEU A 170 2.70 -3.84 13.41
C LEU A 170 3.69 -3.54 14.53
N SER A 171 4.08 -4.55 15.31
CA SER A 171 5.07 -4.43 16.38
C SER A 171 6.46 -4.11 15.82
N LEU A 172 6.85 -4.77 14.72
CA LEU A 172 8.10 -4.51 14.01
C LEU A 172 8.14 -3.08 13.47
N LEU A 173 7.13 -2.65 12.72
CA LEU A 173 7.03 -1.28 12.20
C LEU A 173 7.07 -0.24 13.32
N ARG A 174 6.36 -0.50 14.42
CA ARG A 174 6.38 0.37 15.61
C ARG A 174 7.78 0.48 16.21
N SER A 175 8.51 -0.63 16.33
CA SER A 175 9.87 -0.64 16.85
C SER A 175 10.84 0.17 15.96
N ILE A 176 10.70 0.05 14.63
CA ILE A 176 11.49 0.80 13.65
C ILE A 176 11.22 2.31 13.79
N VAL A 177 9.97 2.69 13.83
CA VAL A 177 9.55 4.10 13.93
C VAL A 177 10.08 4.75 15.21
N ILE A 178 9.86 4.09 16.36
CA ILE A 178 10.35 4.57 17.65
C ILE A 178 11.88 4.61 17.67
N GLY A 179 12.53 3.56 17.16
CA GLY A 179 13.99 3.49 17.03
C GLY A 179 14.57 4.61 16.17
N ALA A 180 13.85 5.06 15.16
CA ALA A 180 14.23 6.20 14.32
C ALA A 180 13.94 7.57 14.96
N GLY A 181 13.31 7.62 16.13
CA GLY A 181 12.97 8.85 16.85
C GLY A 181 11.68 9.51 16.39
N LEU A 182 10.83 8.77 15.65
CA LEU A 182 9.52 9.20 15.19
C LEU A 182 8.39 8.72 16.12
N SER A 183 7.21 9.30 15.95
CA SER A 183 5.98 8.94 16.64
C SER A 183 4.86 8.75 15.61
N ALA A 184 4.42 7.52 15.39
CA ALA A 184 3.38 7.24 14.43
C ALA A 184 1.99 7.61 14.98
N SER A 185 1.27 8.44 14.22
CA SER A 185 -0.13 8.75 14.45
C SER A 185 -1.06 7.67 13.88
N PHE A 186 -0.63 7.00 12.82
CA PHE A 186 -1.37 5.91 12.19
C PHE A 186 -0.45 5.02 11.35
N TYR A 187 -0.96 3.81 11.10
CA TYR A 187 -0.43 2.84 10.16
C TYR A 187 -1.50 2.53 9.12
N GLU A 188 -1.14 2.48 7.86
CA GLU A 188 -2.10 2.26 6.78
C GLU A 188 -1.49 1.39 5.69
N ILE A 189 -2.27 0.47 5.14
CA ILE A 189 -1.82 -0.34 4.00
C ILE A 189 -1.60 0.57 2.80
N GLU A 190 -0.45 0.41 2.12
CA GLU A 190 0.05 1.26 1.04
C GLU A 190 -0.98 1.57 -0.05
N ILE A 191 -1.88 0.63 -0.38
CA ILE A 191 -2.89 0.83 -1.42
C ILE A 191 -3.88 1.96 -1.07
N PHE A 192 -4.25 2.16 0.19
CA PHE A 192 -5.22 3.20 0.55
C PHE A 192 -4.64 4.60 0.37
N SER A 193 -3.35 4.79 0.67
CA SER A 193 -2.66 6.05 0.36
C SER A 193 -2.49 6.25 -1.14
N THR A 194 -2.20 5.18 -1.88
CA THR A 194 -2.09 5.21 -3.35
C THR A 194 -3.42 5.61 -4.00
N ILE A 195 -4.55 5.04 -3.55
CA ILE A 195 -5.88 5.42 -4.04
C ILE A 195 -6.12 6.92 -3.85
N ARG A 196 -5.87 7.44 -2.65
CA ARG A 196 -6.10 8.87 -2.36
C ARG A 196 -5.19 9.81 -3.13
N ALA A 197 -3.97 9.36 -3.45
CA ALA A 197 -3.00 10.18 -4.18
C ALA A 197 -3.17 10.12 -5.71
N SER A 198 -3.85 9.08 -6.25
CA SER A 198 -3.86 8.81 -7.69
C SER A 198 -5.24 8.85 -8.32
N ILE A 199 -6.33 8.79 -7.53
CA ILE A 199 -7.69 8.72 -8.06
C ILE A 199 -8.47 9.97 -7.66
N ASP A 200 -8.74 10.81 -8.65
CA ASP A 200 -9.54 12.04 -8.45
C ASP A 200 -11.05 11.75 -8.41
N GLU A 201 -11.52 10.78 -9.22
CA GLU A 201 -12.93 10.39 -9.32
C GLU A 201 -13.13 8.93 -8.88
N PRO A 202 -13.40 8.65 -7.59
CA PRO A 202 -13.46 7.27 -7.06
C PRO A 202 -14.69 6.47 -7.52
N ILE A 203 -15.61 7.07 -8.28
CA ILE A 203 -16.85 6.41 -8.73
C ILE A 203 -16.62 5.43 -9.89
N LYS A 204 -15.67 5.75 -10.78
CA LYS A 204 -15.32 4.90 -11.93
C LYS A 204 -14.38 3.78 -11.51
N PRO A 205 -14.52 2.56 -12.05
CA PRO A 205 -13.52 1.51 -11.87
C PRO A 205 -12.15 1.97 -12.40
N VAL A 206 -11.12 1.80 -11.59
CA VAL A 206 -9.73 2.15 -11.92
C VAL A 206 -8.84 0.95 -11.61
N MET A 207 -7.95 0.59 -12.55
CA MET A 207 -6.89 -0.36 -12.30
C MET A 207 -5.62 0.40 -11.91
N ILE A 208 -5.02 0.01 -10.79
CA ILE A 208 -3.71 0.49 -10.34
C ILE A 208 -2.72 -0.65 -10.51
N ILE A 209 -1.61 -0.40 -11.19
CA ILE A 209 -0.48 -1.33 -11.32
C ILE A 209 0.71 -0.68 -10.62
N ASP A 210 1.11 -1.25 -9.49
CA ASP A 210 2.25 -0.82 -8.69
C ASP A 210 3.44 -1.76 -8.92
N VAL A 211 4.42 -1.30 -9.69
CA VAL A 211 5.63 -2.06 -10.01
C VAL A 211 6.71 -1.74 -8.99
N GLY A 212 6.76 -2.51 -7.91
CA GLY A 212 7.81 -2.42 -6.90
C GLY A 212 9.12 -3.09 -7.35
N ALA A 213 10.13 -3.09 -6.48
CA ALA A 213 11.42 -3.73 -6.79
C ALA A 213 11.31 -5.27 -6.84
N ALA A 214 10.67 -5.88 -5.84
CA ALA A 214 10.59 -7.35 -5.68
C ALA A 214 9.28 -7.94 -6.22
N SER A 215 8.22 -7.14 -6.33
CA SER A 215 6.90 -7.62 -6.74
C SER A 215 6.11 -6.53 -7.43
N THR A 216 5.17 -6.93 -8.27
CA THR A 216 4.18 -6.05 -8.88
C THR A 216 2.82 -6.35 -8.24
N LYS A 217 2.06 -5.31 -7.93
CA LYS A 217 0.74 -5.41 -7.34
C LYS A 217 -0.27 -4.80 -8.29
N VAL A 218 -1.37 -5.50 -8.48
CA VAL A 218 -2.48 -5.05 -9.34
C VAL A 218 -3.71 -4.92 -8.47
N TYR A 219 -4.36 -3.77 -8.54
CA TYR A 219 -5.56 -3.48 -7.80
C TYR A 219 -6.65 -2.99 -8.74
N VAL A 220 -7.86 -3.52 -8.58
CA VAL A 220 -9.07 -2.92 -9.17
C VAL A 220 -9.80 -2.18 -8.07
N VAL A 221 -9.95 -0.89 -8.26
CA VAL A 221 -10.62 0.01 -7.29
C VAL A 221 -11.96 0.39 -7.88
N GLU A 222 -13.03 0.13 -7.14
CA GLU A 222 -14.40 0.52 -7.49
C GLU A 222 -15.04 1.24 -6.31
N ARG A 223 -15.74 2.31 -6.57
CA ARG A 223 -16.40 3.11 -5.52
C ARG A 223 -15.45 3.55 -4.40
N GLY A 224 -14.18 3.77 -4.73
CA GLY A 224 -13.15 4.17 -3.77
C GLY A 224 -12.62 3.06 -2.85
N VAL A 225 -13.01 1.81 -3.09
CA VAL A 225 -12.53 0.63 -2.34
C VAL A 225 -11.85 -0.37 -3.25
N VAL A 226 -10.96 -1.17 -2.67
CA VAL A 226 -10.27 -2.26 -3.38
C VAL A 226 -11.26 -3.41 -3.56
N ALA A 227 -11.72 -3.62 -4.80
CA ALA A 227 -12.60 -4.73 -5.17
C ALA A 227 -11.80 -6.02 -5.41
N ILE A 228 -10.66 -5.90 -6.08
CA ILE A 228 -9.76 -7.02 -6.40
C ILE A 228 -8.34 -6.56 -6.12
N SER A 229 -7.53 -7.47 -5.58
CA SER A 229 -6.09 -7.27 -5.40
C SER A 229 -5.33 -8.54 -5.75
N HIS A 230 -4.20 -8.39 -6.43
CA HIS A 230 -3.32 -9.49 -6.79
C HIS A 230 -1.86 -9.05 -6.68
N ALA A 231 -0.99 -9.96 -6.19
CA ALA A 231 0.44 -9.73 -6.08
C ALA A 231 1.20 -10.73 -6.97
N ILE A 232 2.06 -10.20 -7.82
CA ILE A 232 2.91 -10.95 -8.74
C ILE A 232 4.33 -10.89 -8.21
N SER A 233 4.99 -12.04 -8.04
CA SER A 233 6.36 -12.16 -7.51
C SER A 233 7.44 -11.76 -8.52
N THR A 234 7.15 -10.80 -9.39
CA THR A 234 8.06 -10.24 -10.39
C THR A 234 8.03 -8.72 -10.27
N GLY A 235 9.19 -8.10 -10.22
CA GLY A 235 9.31 -6.66 -10.03
C GLY A 235 10.40 -6.01 -10.88
N SER A 236 10.69 -4.77 -10.63
CA SER A 236 11.66 -3.99 -11.42
C SER A 236 13.10 -4.50 -11.33
N GLN A 237 13.47 -5.22 -10.25
CA GLN A 237 14.78 -5.89 -10.16
C GLN A 237 14.94 -7.01 -11.20
N ASP A 238 13.84 -7.66 -11.60
CA ASP A 238 13.88 -8.73 -12.60
C ASP A 238 14.13 -8.17 -13.99
N ILE A 239 13.63 -6.96 -14.25
CA ILE A 239 13.97 -6.18 -15.45
C ILE A 239 15.46 -5.86 -15.46
N THR A 240 16.01 -5.38 -14.33
CA THR A 240 17.45 -5.09 -14.20
C THR A 240 18.31 -6.33 -14.45
N ARG A 241 17.94 -7.47 -13.87
CA ARG A 241 18.62 -8.75 -14.09
C ARG A 241 18.57 -9.20 -15.55
N ALA A 242 17.41 -9.05 -16.19
CA ALA A 242 17.25 -9.41 -17.59
C ALA A 242 18.13 -8.55 -18.49
N ILE A 243 18.24 -7.23 -18.23
CA ILE A 243 19.15 -6.33 -18.93
C ILE A 243 20.62 -6.73 -18.70
N ALA A 244 20.99 -7.02 -17.46
CA ALA A 244 22.36 -7.41 -17.11
C ALA A 244 22.79 -8.70 -17.85
N VAL A 245 21.92 -9.73 -17.86
CA VAL A 245 22.17 -11.00 -18.52
C VAL A 245 22.27 -10.81 -20.05
N SER A 246 21.32 -10.13 -20.67
CA SER A 246 21.29 -9.92 -22.12
C SER A 246 22.43 -9.04 -22.63
N GLY A 247 22.81 -8.03 -21.85
CA GLY A 247 23.90 -7.10 -22.17
C GLY A 247 25.29 -7.60 -21.75
N ASN A 248 25.36 -8.69 -20.99
CA ASN A 248 26.59 -9.17 -20.34
C ASN A 248 27.31 -8.03 -19.57
N ILE A 249 26.51 -7.27 -18.80
CA ILE A 249 26.96 -6.13 -17.97
C ILE A 249 26.64 -6.37 -16.50
N SER A 250 27.21 -5.56 -15.61
CA SER A 250 26.93 -5.63 -14.18
C SER A 250 25.48 -5.20 -13.86
N ILE A 251 24.97 -5.60 -12.71
CA ILE A 251 23.65 -5.19 -12.20
C ILE A 251 23.61 -3.65 -12.05
N ALA A 252 24.69 -3.04 -11.55
CA ALA A 252 24.79 -1.58 -11.39
C ALA A 252 24.67 -0.86 -12.74
N GLU A 253 25.38 -1.31 -13.76
CA GLU A 253 25.30 -0.75 -15.13
C GLU A 253 23.91 -0.98 -15.73
N ALA A 254 23.31 -2.16 -15.53
CA ALA A 254 21.96 -2.47 -15.99
C ALA A 254 20.90 -1.58 -15.33
N GLU A 255 21.05 -1.29 -14.04
CA GLU A 255 20.13 -0.39 -13.31
C GLU A 255 20.20 1.05 -13.85
N ILE A 256 21.40 1.55 -14.13
CA ILE A 256 21.60 2.85 -14.77
C ILE A 256 20.95 2.86 -16.16
N LEU A 257 21.25 1.84 -16.97
CA LEU A 257 20.71 1.71 -18.32
C LEU A 257 19.17 1.63 -18.33
N LYS A 258 18.57 0.87 -17.38
CA LYS A 258 17.13 0.80 -17.20
C LYS A 258 16.53 2.18 -16.93
N LYS A 259 17.14 2.98 -16.03
CA LYS A 259 16.67 4.32 -15.69
C LYS A 259 16.81 5.32 -16.84
N GLU A 260 17.89 5.24 -17.60
CA GLU A 260 18.15 6.17 -18.70
C GLU A 260 17.35 5.85 -19.97
N LYS A 261 17.24 4.58 -20.32
CA LYS A 261 16.62 4.13 -21.58
C LYS A 261 15.15 3.73 -21.42
N GLY A 262 14.76 3.21 -20.25
CA GLY A 262 13.42 2.68 -20.04
C GLY A 262 13.06 1.61 -21.06
N MET A 263 11.85 1.66 -21.62
CA MET A 263 11.37 0.73 -22.65
C MET A 263 12.04 0.91 -24.03
N LYS A 264 12.85 1.95 -24.20
CA LYS A 264 13.59 2.21 -25.46
C LYS A 264 14.90 1.42 -25.57
N LEU A 265 15.13 0.46 -24.70
CA LEU A 265 16.21 -0.53 -24.85
C LEU A 265 15.89 -1.41 -26.05
N GLY A 266 16.17 -0.93 -27.25
CA GLY A 266 15.87 -1.59 -28.51
C GLY A 266 16.84 -2.72 -28.84
N GLY A 267 16.30 -3.85 -29.26
CA GLY A 267 16.90 -5.04 -29.84
C GLY A 267 15.83 -6.10 -29.94
N GLU A 268 15.80 -6.90 -31.01
CA GLU A 268 14.75 -7.90 -31.30
C GLU A 268 14.51 -8.99 -30.23
N GLN A 269 15.22 -8.90 -29.09
CA GLN A 269 15.07 -9.77 -27.93
C GLN A 269 15.25 -9.00 -26.61
N SER A 270 14.76 -7.75 -26.56
CA SER A 270 14.97 -6.95 -25.36
C SER A 270 14.16 -7.48 -24.18
N SER A 271 14.90 -7.88 -23.19
CA SER A 271 14.47 -8.46 -21.93
C SER A 271 13.40 -7.68 -21.14
N PRO A 272 13.31 -6.32 -21.18
CA PRO A 272 12.25 -5.61 -20.47
C PRO A 272 10.83 -5.97 -20.94
N GLU A 273 10.64 -6.10 -22.25
CA GLU A 273 9.33 -6.45 -22.83
C GLU A 273 8.88 -7.85 -22.39
N LEU A 274 9.81 -8.82 -22.30
CA LEU A 274 9.51 -10.17 -21.82
C LEU A 274 9.11 -10.17 -20.34
N VAL A 275 9.76 -9.37 -19.50
CA VAL A 275 9.41 -9.27 -18.09
C VAL A 275 8.04 -8.61 -17.92
N PHE A 276 7.76 -7.52 -18.63
CA PHE A 276 6.43 -6.89 -18.64
C PHE A 276 5.36 -7.82 -19.19
N SER A 277 5.64 -8.57 -20.25
CA SER A 277 4.70 -9.56 -20.80
C SER A 277 4.35 -10.64 -19.78
N ARG A 278 5.30 -11.09 -18.95
CA ARG A 278 5.04 -12.02 -17.84
C ARG A 278 4.16 -11.38 -16.77
N ILE A 279 4.49 -10.16 -16.34
CA ILE A 279 3.68 -9.43 -15.36
C ILE A 279 2.22 -9.33 -15.85
N PHE A 280 2.00 -8.96 -17.10
CA PHE A 280 0.65 -8.87 -17.67
C PHE A 280 -0.02 -10.22 -17.94
N ALA A 281 0.74 -11.30 -18.13
CA ALA A 281 0.18 -12.64 -18.28
C ALA A 281 -0.22 -13.27 -16.95
N GLU A 282 0.37 -12.82 -15.84
CA GLU A 282 0.08 -13.28 -14.49
C GLU A 282 -0.98 -12.41 -13.78
N ALA A 283 -1.27 -11.21 -14.29
CA ALA A 283 -2.26 -10.27 -13.77
C ALA A 283 -3.68 -10.60 -14.25
#